data_e8c1303577ea2650bdb0f8497efa8304
#
_entry.id   e8c1303577ea2650bdb0f8497efa8304
#
_cell.length_a   1.000
_cell.length_b   1.000
_cell.length_c   1.000
_cell.angle_alpha   90.00
_cell.angle_beta   90.00
_cell.angle_gamma   90.00
#
_symmetry.space_group_name_H-M   'P 1'
#
loop_
_entity.id
_entity.type
_entity.pdbx_description
1 polymer ?
#
loop_
_entity_poly.entity_id
_entity_poly.type
_entity_poly.pdbx_seq_one_letter_code
_entity_poly.pdbx_strand_id
1 'polypeptide(L)'
;MTKRKSANLDAPIWFDGTNINEALFCDEFLNSRKIIFANGAFFTPDGRVTDDLPLRGEIYEELKCCAVNNIPRKITNILEVMKLAAHVEDFAPEADRIHLANGTLKLDGRFTEGRPNIVRSRLPVTYRPDAPTPVRWFSFLDGLLYAEDIPTLQEFIGYCLIPSNKGQRMMVIKGNGGEGKSQIGAVLGALLGSNMKDG
;
A
#
# COMPACT_ATOMS: atom_id res chain seq x y z
N MET A 1 31.41 -41.65 -20.00
CA MET A 1 31.01 -41.72 -18.56
C MET A 1 30.58 -40.35 -18.10
N THR A 2 29.29 -40.08 -18.13
CA THR A 2 28.70 -38.79 -17.77
C THR A 2 28.46 -38.80 -16.25
N LYS A 3 29.22 -38.02 -15.50
CA LYS A 3 29.01 -37.85 -14.06
C LYS A 3 27.62 -37.16 -13.85
N ARG A 4 26.63 -37.90 -13.36
CA ARG A 4 25.43 -37.35 -12.76
C ARG A 4 25.88 -36.51 -11.55
N LYS A 5 25.72 -35.17 -11.62
CA LYS A 5 25.80 -34.29 -10.45
C LYS A 5 24.72 -34.76 -9.47
N SER A 6 25.16 -35.08 -8.24
CA SER A 6 24.24 -35.32 -7.14
C SER A 6 23.29 -34.13 -7.01
N ALA A 7 22.00 -34.39 -7.10
CA ALA A 7 20.97 -33.40 -6.78
C ALA A 7 21.20 -32.95 -5.33
N ASN A 8 21.41 -31.66 -5.15
CA ASN A 8 21.48 -31.05 -3.84
C ASN A 8 20.08 -31.12 -3.25
N LEU A 9 19.85 -31.92 -2.21
CA LEU A 9 18.54 -32.17 -1.58
C LEU A 9 17.92 -30.91 -0.98
N ASP A 10 18.66 -29.82 -0.88
CA ASP A 10 18.25 -28.53 -0.30
C ASP A 10 17.99 -27.43 -1.37
N ALA A 11 18.04 -27.76 -2.67
CA ALA A 11 17.83 -26.74 -3.70
C ALA A 11 16.31 -26.49 -3.90
N PRO A 12 15.89 -25.21 -4.07
CA PRO A 12 14.49 -24.90 -4.36
C PRO A 12 14.00 -25.58 -5.65
N ILE A 13 12.73 -25.95 -5.69
CA ILE A 13 12.13 -26.68 -6.84
C ILE A 13 12.18 -25.90 -8.16
N TRP A 14 12.30 -24.59 -8.08
CA TRP A 14 12.40 -23.69 -9.24
C TRP A 14 13.83 -23.54 -9.78
N PHE A 15 14.83 -24.18 -9.16
CA PHE A 15 16.23 -24.09 -9.55
C PHE A 15 16.81 -25.46 -9.93
N ASP A 16 17.23 -25.66 -11.19
CA ASP A 16 17.79 -26.93 -11.69
C ASP A 16 19.32 -27.08 -11.46
N GLY A 17 19.93 -26.16 -10.72
CA GLY A 17 21.39 -26.09 -10.52
C GLY A 17 22.11 -25.18 -11.55
N THR A 18 21.39 -24.66 -12.54
CA THR A 18 21.92 -23.76 -13.58
C THR A 18 20.94 -22.66 -13.94
N ASN A 19 19.66 -23.01 -14.12
CA ASN A 19 18.61 -22.12 -14.59
C ASN A 19 17.52 -21.98 -13.52
N ILE A 20 16.81 -20.87 -13.57
CA ILE A 20 15.61 -20.60 -12.82
C ILE A 20 14.41 -20.89 -13.72
N ASN A 21 13.43 -21.62 -13.20
CA ASN A 21 12.09 -21.68 -13.76
C ASN A 21 11.27 -20.56 -13.12
N GLU A 22 11.08 -19.46 -13.84
CA GLU A 22 10.39 -18.26 -13.34
C GLU A 22 8.93 -18.54 -12.95
N ALA A 23 8.25 -19.46 -13.64
CA ALA A 23 6.86 -19.80 -13.30
C ALA A 23 6.79 -20.51 -11.93
N LEU A 24 7.62 -21.56 -11.72
CA LEU A 24 7.67 -22.26 -10.43
C LEU A 24 8.14 -21.33 -9.30
N PHE A 25 9.09 -20.42 -9.59
CA PHE A 25 9.49 -19.40 -8.62
C PHE A 25 8.30 -18.52 -8.22
N CYS A 26 7.55 -18.02 -9.19
CA CYS A 26 6.38 -17.18 -8.93
C CYS A 26 5.31 -17.92 -8.13
N ASP A 27 5.05 -19.20 -8.44
CA ASP A 27 4.07 -20.01 -7.70
C ASP A 27 4.46 -20.15 -6.23
N GLU A 28 5.72 -20.50 -5.94
CA GLU A 28 6.22 -20.62 -4.56
C GLU A 28 6.24 -19.27 -3.84
N PHE A 29 6.72 -18.22 -4.51
CA PHE A 29 6.80 -16.88 -3.95
C PHE A 29 5.42 -16.30 -3.61
N LEU A 30 4.44 -16.45 -4.48
CA LEU A 30 3.07 -15.98 -4.29
C LEU A 30 2.31 -16.80 -3.25
N ASN A 31 2.56 -18.11 -3.13
CA ASN A 31 1.96 -18.96 -2.09
C ASN A 31 2.32 -18.52 -0.68
N SER A 32 3.54 -18.00 -0.49
CA SER A 32 4.01 -17.50 0.82
C SER A 32 3.62 -16.04 1.09
N ARG A 33 3.17 -15.31 0.08
CA ARG A 33 2.91 -13.87 0.13
C ARG A 33 1.55 -13.53 -0.47
N LYS A 34 0.85 -12.62 0.19
CA LYS A 34 -0.42 -12.09 -0.34
C LYS A 34 -0.13 -10.93 -1.28
N ILE A 35 0.01 -11.23 -2.58
CA ILE A 35 0.27 -10.24 -3.63
C ILE A 35 -0.70 -10.50 -4.78
N ILE A 36 -1.31 -9.45 -5.31
CA ILE A 36 -2.05 -9.48 -6.57
C ILE A 36 -1.55 -8.38 -7.51
N PHE A 37 -1.79 -8.56 -8.80
CA PHE A 37 -1.55 -7.54 -9.81
C PHE A 37 -2.88 -7.14 -10.47
N ALA A 38 -3.24 -5.87 -10.37
CA ALA A 38 -4.47 -5.33 -10.95
C ALA A 38 -4.25 -3.87 -11.37
N ASN A 39 -4.95 -3.42 -12.40
CA ASN A 39 -4.91 -2.01 -12.85
C ASN A 39 -3.49 -1.45 -13.03
N GLY A 40 -2.55 -2.28 -13.52
CA GLY A 40 -1.16 -1.90 -13.80
C GLY A 40 -0.25 -1.75 -12.57
N ALA A 41 -0.66 -2.24 -11.38
CA ALA A 41 0.13 -2.18 -10.16
C ALA A 41 0.02 -3.46 -9.32
N PHE A 42 1.04 -3.75 -8.52
CA PHE A 42 0.95 -4.75 -7.46
C PHE A 42 0.24 -4.20 -6.23
N PHE A 43 -0.49 -5.06 -5.54
CA PHE A 43 -1.15 -4.78 -4.27
C PHE A 43 -0.84 -5.86 -3.25
N THR A 44 -0.67 -5.43 -2.00
CA THR A 44 -0.40 -6.26 -0.83
C THR A 44 -1.42 -5.94 0.27
N PRO A 45 -1.39 -6.59 1.43
CA PRO A 45 -2.18 -6.17 2.59
C PRO A 45 -1.91 -4.73 3.06
N ASP A 46 -0.77 -4.14 2.67
CA ASP A 46 -0.43 -2.74 2.97
C ASP A 46 -0.96 -1.74 1.93
N GLY A 47 -1.60 -2.24 0.88
CA GLY A 47 -2.16 -1.44 -0.21
C GLY A 47 -1.35 -1.52 -1.49
N ARG A 48 -1.42 -0.46 -2.29
CA ARG A 48 -0.71 -0.36 -3.58
C ARG A 48 0.80 -0.28 -3.37
N VAL A 49 1.54 -1.10 -4.11
CA VAL A 49 3.00 -0.98 -4.21
C VAL A 49 3.31 0.20 -5.14
N THR A 50 3.79 1.29 -4.57
CA THR A 50 4.16 2.52 -5.30
C THR A 50 5.61 2.50 -5.76
N ASP A 51 6.48 1.79 -5.03
CA ASP A 51 7.87 1.53 -5.37
C ASP A 51 8.11 0.02 -5.37
N ASP A 52 8.59 -0.54 -6.46
CA ASP A 52 8.84 -1.98 -6.60
C ASP A 52 10.21 -2.41 -6.03
N LEU A 53 11.03 -1.47 -5.55
CA LEU A 53 12.36 -1.76 -5.02
C LEU A 53 12.34 -2.74 -3.82
N PRO A 54 11.42 -2.61 -2.84
CA PRO A 54 11.28 -3.61 -1.78
C PRO A 54 10.96 -5.00 -2.31
N LEU A 55 10.02 -5.12 -3.27
CA LEU A 55 9.65 -6.39 -3.88
C LEU A 55 10.83 -7.00 -4.67
N ARG A 56 11.59 -6.19 -5.41
CA ARG A 56 12.84 -6.60 -6.06
C ARG A 56 13.87 -7.10 -5.06
N GLY A 57 13.97 -6.44 -3.91
CA GLY A 57 14.83 -6.84 -2.80
C GLY A 57 14.46 -8.22 -2.25
N GLU A 58 13.19 -8.48 -2.03
CA GLU A 58 12.72 -9.80 -1.59
C GLU A 58 13.03 -10.90 -2.60
N ILE A 59 12.78 -10.65 -3.89
CA ILE A 59 13.13 -11.59 -4.97
C ILE A 59 14.66 -11.82 -5.00
N TYR A 60 15.45 -10.76 -4.83
CA TYR A 60 16.91 -10.87 -4.76
C TYR A 60 17.37 -11.78 -3.61
N GLU A 61 16.77 -11.62 -2.42
CA GLU A 61 17.11 -12.43 -1.24
C GLU A 61 16.87 -13.93 -1.50
N GLU A 62 15.77 -14.28 -2.17
CA GLU A 62 15.48 -15.66 -2.55
C GLU A 62 16.48 -16.19 -3.60
N LEU A 63 16.87 -15.37 -4.58
CA LEU A 63 17.76 -15.79 -5.67
C LEU A 63 19.22 -15.93 -5.27
N LYS A 64 19.71 -15.18 -4.28
CA LYS A 64 21.13 -15.13 -3.92
C LYS A 64 21.67 -16.47 -3.43
N CYS A 65 20.83 -17.36 -2.89
CA CYS A 65 21.22 -18.70 -2.46
C CYS A 65 21.64 -19.61 -3.62
N CYS A 66 21.17 -19.32 -4.83
CA CYS A 66 21.39 -20.15 -6.01
C CYS A 66 22.57 -19.70 -6.87
N ALA A 67 23.30 -18.64 -6.49
CA ALA A 67 24.46 -18.08 -7.19
C ALA A 67 24.27 -17.90 -8.71
N VAL A 68 23.06 -17.49 -9.12
CA VAL A 68 22.72 -17.28 -10.53
C VAL A 68 23.41 -16.05 -11.11
N ASN A 69 23.86 -16.17 -12.35
CA ASN A 69 24.40 -15.04 -13.10
C ASN A 69 23.27 -14.10 -13.56
N ASN A 70 23.59 -12.81 -13.71
CA ASN A 70 22.70 -11.81 -14.28
C ASN A 70 21.39 -11.60 -13.47
N ILE A 71 21.50 -11.56 -12.16
CA ILE A 71 20.39 -11.40 -11.22
C ILE A 71 19.43 -10.24 -11.57
N PRO A 72 19.90 -9.03 -11.94
CA PRO A 72 18.99 -7.94 -12.27
C PRO A 72 18.00 -8.26 -13.39
N ARG A 73 18.47 -8.93 -14.44
CA ARG A 73 17.62 -9.37 -15.56
C ARG A 73 16.64 -10.47 -15.13
N LYS A 74 17.11 -11.39 -14.27
CA LYS A 74 16.26 -12.44 -13.71
C LYS A 74 15.13 -11.88 -12.88
N ILE A 75 15.40 -10.91 -12.01
CA ILE A 75 14.38 -10.21 -11.22
C ILE A 75 13.35 -9.54 -12.13
N THR A 76 13.79 -8.88 -13.21
CA THR A 76 12.88 -8.26 -14.16
C THR A 76 11.98 -9.29 -14.87
N ASN A 77 12.54 -10.41 -15.31
CA ASN A 77 11.76 -11.49 -15.91
C ASN A 77 10.75 -12.08 -14.92
N ILE A 78 11.15 -12.34 -13.69
CA ILE A 78 10.27 -12.82 -12.62
C ILE A 78 9.12 -11.86 -12.38
N LEU A 79 9.38 -10.56 -12.31
CA LEU A 79 8.32 -9.56 -12.15
C LEU A 79 7.32 -9.56 -13.30
N GLU A 80 7.79 -9.74 -14.55
CA GLU A 80 6.87 -9.85 -15.71
C GLU A 80 6.01 -11.11 -15.62
N VAL A 81 6.59 -12.26 -15.26
CA VAL A 81 5.82 -13.49 -15.04
C VAL A 81 4.85 -13.33 -13.86
N MET A 82 5.30 -12.69 -12.78
CA MET A 82 4.46 -12.44 -11.59
C MET A 82 3.23 -11.57 -11.90
N LYS A 83 3.33 -10.60 -12.81
CA LYS A 83 2.18 -9.81 -13.28
C LYS A 83 1.09 -10.69 -13.89
N LEU A 84 1.49 -11.76 -14.60
CA LEU A 84 0.55 -12.70 -15.19
C LEU A 84 -0.01 -13.67 -14.14
N ALA A 85 0.86 -14.23 -13.31
CA ALA A 85 0.48 -15.22 -12.29
C ALA A 85 -0.41 -14.64 -11.18
N ALA A 86 -0.18 -13.39 -10.80
CA ALA A 86 -0.94 -12.69 -9.74
C ALA A 86 -2.08 -11.82 -10.29
N HIS A 87 -2.41 -11.90 -11.59
CA HIS A 87 -3.40 -11.03 -12.23
C HIS A 87 -4.82 -11.28 -11.72
N VAL A 88 -5.51 -10.18 -11.41
CA VAL A 88 -6.93 -10.14 -11.03
C VAL A 88 -7.64 -9.09 -11.89
N GLU A 89 -8.73 -9.48 -12.57
CA GLU A 89 -9.45 -8.59 -13.48
C GLU A 89 -10.19 -7.47 -12.78
N ASP A 90 -10.91 -7.78 -11.70
CA ASP A 90 -11.71 -6.81 -10.95
C ASP A 90 -11.16 -6.66 -9.52
N PHE A 91 -10.54 -5.52 -9.28
CA PHE A 91 -10.07 -5.12 -7.96
C PHE A 91 -10.53 -3.69 -7.67
N ALA A 92 -11.85 -3.56 -7.41
CA ALA A 92 -12.46 -2.29 -7.10
C ALA A 92 -12.19 -1.84 -5.65
N PRO A 93 -12.18 -0.51 -5.37
CA PRO A 93 -12.11 -0.02 -4.00
C PRO A 93 -13.42 -0.30 -3.25
N GLU A 94 -13.31 -0.67 -1.98
CA GLU A 94 -14.44 -0.87 -1.08
C GLU A 94 -14.91 0.49 -0.53
N ALA A 95 -15.91 1.10 -1.18
CA ALA A 95 -16.34 2.47 -0.89
C ALA A 95 -17.07 2.64 0.46
N ASP A 96 -17.42 1.55 1.16
CA ASP A 96 -18.17 1.55 2.43
C ASP A 96 -17.26 1.46 3.66
N ARG A 97 -15.93 1.47 3.48
CA ARG A 97 -14.97 1.26 4.56
C ARG A 97 -13.63 1.94 4.31
N ILE A 98 -12.91 2.16 5.41
CA ILE A 98 -11.58 2.75 5.45
C ILE A 98 -10.64 1.71 6.04
N HIS A 99 -9.60 1.32 5.30
CA HIS A 99 -8.56 0.42 5.80
C HIS A 99 -7.45 1.23 6.48
N LEU A 100 -7.18 0.90 7.74
CA LEU A 100 -6.24 1.58 8.62
C LEU A 100 -5.08 0.65 9.01
N ALA A 101 -4.02 1.18 9.58
CA ALA A 101 -2.82 0.41 9.94
C ALA A 101 -3.13 -0.78 10.86
N ASN A 102 -4.12 -0.67 11.74
CA ASN A 102 -4.50 -1.72 12.69
C ASN A 102 -5.82 -2.44 12.37
N GLY A 103 -6.53 -2.05 11.31
CA GLY A 103 -7.80 -2.71 11.01
C GLY A 103 -8.62 -2.02 9.93
N THR A 104 -9.92 -2.27 9.96
CA THR A 104 -10.88 -1.73 9.00
C THR A 104 -12.03 -1.07 9.74
N LEU A 105 -12.27 0.21 9.44
CA LEU A 105 -13.38 1.00 9.94
C LEU A 105 -14.45 1.07 8.86
N LYS A 106 -15.65 0.58 9.15
CA LYS A 106 -16.81 0.77 8.27
C LYS A 106 -17.40 2.15 8.46
N LEU A 107 -18.06 2.69 7.45
CA LEU A 107 -18.71 4.01 7.53
C LEU A 107 -19.87 4.05 8.53
N ASP A 108 -20.38 2.89 8.97
CA ASP A 108 -21.36 2.79 10.07
C ASP A 108 -20.74 2.84 11.48
N GLY A 109 -19.41 3.07 11.57
CA GLY A 109 -18.67 3.20 12.82
C GLY A 109 -18.12 1.90 13.39
N ARG A 110 -18.42 0.74 12.80
CA ARG A 110 -17.90 -0.55 13.27
C ARG A 110 -16.43 -0.72 12.89
N PHE A 111 -15.60 -1.02 13.87
CA PHE A 111 -14.17 -1.32 13.67
C PHE A 111 -13.90 -2.81 13.81
N THR A 112 -13.09 -3.35 12.91
CA THR A 112 -12.58 -4.73 12.96
C THR A 112 -11.06 -4.69 12.94
N GLU A 113 -10.45 -5.22 13.97
CA GLU A 113 -8.99 -5.28 14.10
C GLU A 113 -8.37 -6.30 13.12
N GLY A 114 -7.12 -6.05 12.73
CA GLY A 114 -6.34 -6.93 11.86
C GLY A 114 -6.30 -6.51 10.39
N ARG A 115 -5.37 -7.13 9.65
CA ARG A 115 -5.12 -6.85 8.23
C ARG A 115 -5.19 -8.14 7.38
N PRO A 116 -6.34 -8.83 7.36
CA PRO A 116 -6.42 -10.16 6.76
C PRO A 116 -6.32 -10.15 5.23
N ASN A 117 -6.73 -9.06 4.57
CA ASN A 117 -6.95 -9.02 3.13
C ASN A 117 -6.02 -8.04 2.43
N ILE A 118 -5.76 -8.33 1.15
CA ILE A 118 -5.19 -7.37 0.21
C ILE A 118 -6.22 -6.27 0.00
N VAL A 119 -5.77 -5.03 0.05
CA VAL A 119 -6.62 -3.85 -0.08
C VAL A 119 -6.05 -2.89 -1.11
N ARG A 120 -6.91 -2.11 -1.75
CA ARG A 120 -6.47 -1.15 -2.77
C ARG A 120 -5.72 0.03 -2.16
N SER A 121 -6.10 0.42 -0.96
CA SER A 121 -5.54 1.54 -0.22
C SER A 121 -5.62 1.25 1.27
N ARG A 122 -4.54 1.51 1.99
CA ARG A 122 -4.48 1.45 3.45
C ARG A 122 -3.85 2.73 3.98
N LEU A 123 -4.53 3.36 4.92
CA LEU A 123 -4.01 4.55 5.57
C LEU A 123 -2.98 4.15 6.65
N PRO A 124 -1.87 4.89 6.79
CA PRO A 124 -0.79 4.56 7.73
C PRO A 124 -1.14 4.85 9.19
N VAL A 125 -2.35 5.30 9.46
CA VAL A 125 -2.78 5.71 10.80
C VAL A 125 -3.50 4.59 11.55
N THR A 126 -3.34 4.58 12.87
CA THR A 126 -3.97 3.62 13.79
C THR A 126 -5.26 4.21 14.33
N TYR A 127 -6.36 3.47 14.20
CA TYR A 127 -7.63 3.84 14.84
C TYR A 127 -7.58 3.54 16.34
N ARG A 128 -7.93 4.53 17.15
CA ARG A 128 -8.06 4.43 18.61
C ARG A 128 -9.32 5.17 19.03
N PRO A 129 -10.40 4.45 19.39
CA PRO A 129 -11.66 5.08 19.80
C PRO A 129 -11.54 5.90 21.08
N ASP A 130 -10.58 5.57 21.92
CA ASP A 130 -10.24 6.21 23.19
C ASP A 130 -9.12 7.27 23.08
N ALA A 131 -8.79 7.69 21.85
CA ALA A 131 -7.76 8.70 21.64
C ALA A 131 -8.14 10.03 22.33
N PRO A 132 -7.20 10.68 23.03
CA PRO A 132 -7.48 11.96 23.67
C PRO A 132 -7.81 13.03 22.62
N THR A 133 -8.63 13.99 23.01
CA THR A 133 -8.95 15.16 22.18
C THR A 133 -7.67 15.87 21.71
N PRO A 134 -7.50 16.13 20.41
CA PRO A 134 -6.29 16.75 19.87
C PRO A 134 -6.29 18.27 20.09
N VAL A 135 -6.08 18.69 21.36
CA VAL A 135 -6.17 20.10 21.80
C VAL A 135 -5.33 21.04 20.94
N ARG A 136 -4.09 20.64 20.60
CA ARG A 136 -3.20 21.48 19.76
C ARG A 136 -3.76 21.70 18.36
N TRP A 137 -4.42 20.69 17.80
CA TRP A 137 -5.06 20.79 16.49
C TRP A 137 -6.23 21.76 16.54
N PHE A 138 -7.10 21.65 17.54
CA PHE A 138 -8.22 22.59 17.69
C PHE A 138 -7.74 24.02 17.94
N SER A 139 -6.78 24.23 18.84
CA SER A 139 -6.22 25.57 19.05
C SER A 139 -5.59 26.17 17.77
N PHE A 140 -4.97 25.33 16.95
CA PHE A 140 -4.43 25.77 15.66
C PHE A 140 -5.55 26.19 14.69
N LEU A 141 -6.63 25.39 14.61
CA LEU A 141 -7.77 25.71 13.75
C LEU A 141 -8.49 26.97 14.20
N ASP A 142 -8.72 27.15 15.50
CA ASP A 142 -9.33 28.33 16.10
C ASP A 142 -8.53 29.63 15.79
N GLY A 143 -7.21 29.51 15.68
CA GLY A 143 -6.35 30.64 15.30
C GLY A 143 -6.26 30.88 13.80
N LEU A 144 -6.71 29.94 12.95
CA LEU A 144 -6.57 29.99 11.49
C LEU A 144 -7.88 30.26 10.76
N LEU A 145 -8.98 29.72 11.25
CA LEU A 145 -10.28 29.68 10.56
C LEU A 145 -11.36 30.39 11.39
N TYR A 146 -12.42 30.81 10.75
CA TYR A 146 -13.66 31.15 11.43
C TYR A 146 -14.29 29.91 12.05
N ALA A 147 -14.98 30.07 13.17
CA ALA A 147 -15.56 28.93 13.90
C ALA A 147 -16.55 28.12 13.04
N GLU A 148 -17.32 28.77 12.16
CA GLU A 148 -18.24 28.17 11.23
C GLU A 148 -17.57 27.34 10.11
N ASP A 149 -16.29 27.61 9.79
CA ASP A 149 -15.57 26.90 8.73
C ASP A 149 -14.87 25.63 9.24
N ILE A 150 -14.63 25.51 10.56
CA ILE A 150 -13.96 24.36 11.15
C ILE A 150 -14.71 23.04 10.89
N PRO A 151 -16.04 22.96 11.07
CA PRO A 151 -16.81 21.75 10.74
C PRO A 151 -16.68 21.37 9.26
N THR A 152 -16.73 22.36 8.36
CA THR A 152 -16.59 22.12 6.90
C THR A 152 -15.23 21.52 6.56
N LEU A 153 -14.14 22.02 7.17
CA LEU A 153 -12.81 21.44 6.99
C LEU A 153 -12.76 20.01 7.54
N GLN A 154 -13.34 19.73 8.72
CA GLN A 154 -13.36 18.41 9.31
C GLN A 154 -14.13 17.40 8.45
N GLU A 155 -15.31 17.78 7.91
CA GLU A 155 -16.07 16.97 6.98
C GLU A 155 -15.29 16.68 5.71
N PHE A 156 -14.58 17.67 5.16
CA PHE A 156 -13.76 17.48 3.96
C PHE A 156 -12.59 16.54 4.22
N ILE A 157 -11.87 16.69 5.34
CA ILE A 157 -10.81 15.75 5.73
C ILE A 157 -11.37 14.33 5.87
N GLY A 158 -12.52 14.18 6.54
CA GLY A 158 -13.21 12.89 6.66
C GLY A 158 -13.58 12.29 5.29
N TYR A 159 -14.07 13.11 4.37
CA TYR A 159 -14.36 12.69 3.00
C TYR A 159 -13.12 12.20 2.25
N CYS A 160 -11.96 12.82 2.46
CA CYS A 160 -10.69 12.39 1.86
C CYS A 160 -10.21 11.01 2.32
N LEU A 161 -10.68 10.52 3.47
CA LEU A 161 -10.31 9.18 3.97
C LEU A 161 -11.12 8.06 3.28
N ILE A 162 -12.23 8.38 2.64
CA ILE A 162 -13.11 7.40 1.98
C ILE A 162 -12.55 7.11 0.58
N PRO A 163 -12.36 5.84 0.17
CA PRO A 163 -11.82 5.49 -1.14
C PRO A 163 -12.88 5.63 -2.26
N SER A 164 -13.53 6.80 -2.33
CA SER A 164 -14.59 7.12 -3.27
C SER A 164 -14.59 8.60 -3.61
N ASN A 165 -14.75 8.92 -4.89
CA ASN A 165 -14.89 10.30 -5.36
C ASN A 165 -16.33 10.63 -5.82
N LYS A 166 -17.34 9.95 -5.28
CA LYS A 166 -18.75 10.16 -5.69
C LYS A 166 -19.23 11.57 -5.42
N GLY A 167 -18.72 12.22 -4.38
CA GLY A 167 -19.08 13.58 -4.03
C GLY A 167 -18.50 14.64 -4.97
N GLN A 168 -17.43 14.33 -5.70
CA GLN A 168 -16.71 15.24 -6.62
C GLN A 168 -16.49 16.63 -5.99
N ARG A 169 -16.02 16.65 -4.74
CA ARG A 169 -15.79 17.88 -3.98
C ARG A 169 -14.33 18.29 -4.02
N MET A 170 -14.11 19.59 -4.10
CA MET A 170 -12.81 20.25 -3.98
C MET A 170 -12.92 21.32 -2.90
N MET A 171 -11.88 21.43 -2.06
CA MET A 171 -11.77 22.51 -1.07
C MET A 171 -10.69 23.49 -1.51
N VAL A 172 -11.01 24.78 -1.42
CA VAL A 172 -10.08 25.88 -1.66
C VAL A 172 -9.93 26.66 -0.36
N ILE A 173 -8.73 26.71 0.20
CA ILE A 173 -8.40 27.48 1.40
C ILE A 173 -7.70 28.76 0.94
N LYS A 174 -8.37 29.91 1.11
CA LYS A 174 -7.84 31.22 0.76
C LYS A 174 -7.35 31.97 2.00
N GLY A 175 -6.28 32.72 1.88
CA GLY A 175 -5.76 33.61 2.94
C GLY A 175 -4.43 34.22 2.52
N ASN A 176 -3.95 35.16 3.31
CA ASN A 176 -2.66 35.82 3.12
C ASN A 176 -1.51 34.83 3.36
N GLY A 177 -0.31 35.10 2.90
CA GLY A 177 0.86 34.25 3.11
C GLY A 177 1.25 34.14 4.59
N GLY A 178 1.83 33.00 4.99
CA GLY A 178 2.41 32.83 6.33
C GLY A 178 1.44 32.40 7.45
N GLU A 179 0.16 32.20 7.18
CA GLU A 179 -0.88 31.90 8.20
C GLU A 179 -0.94 30.40 8.61
N GLY A 180 -0.11 29.54 8.05
CA GLY A 180 -0.09 28.11 8.43
C GLY A 180 -1.01 27.20 7.60
N LYS A 181 -1.62 27.64 6.51
CA LYS A 181 -2.48 26.81 5.62
C LYS A 181 -1.81 25.51 5.15
N SER A 182 -0.50 25.56 4.91
CA SER A 182 0.29 24.38 4.54
C SER A 182 0.31 23.27 5.61
N GLN A 183 0.05 23.62 6.88
CA GLN A 183 -0.03 22.62 7.97
C GLN A 183 -1.27 21.74 7.84
N ILE A 184 -2.36 22.26 7.28
CA ILE A 184 -3.55 21.45 6.96
C ILE A 184 -3.18 20.38 5.92
N GLY A 185 -2.45 20.77 4.87
CA GLY A 185 -1.92 19.84 3.87
C GLY A 185 -0.97 18.80 4.48
N ALA A 186 -0.09 19.22 5.39
CA ALA A 186 0.83 18.30 6.08
C ALA A 186 0.08 17.27 6.96
N VAL A 187 -0.97 17.69 7.67
CA VAL A 187 -1.82 16.77 8.45
C VAL A 187 -2.53 15.79 7.52
N LEU A 188 -3.13 16.27 6.42
CA LEU A 188 -3.77 15.41 5.43
C LEU A 188 -2.78 14.43 4.80
N GLY A 189 -1.57 14.88 4.47
CA GLY A 189 -0.49 14.02 3.99
C GLY A 189 -0.09 12.94 5.00
N ALA A 190 -0.02 13.26 6.28
CA ALA A 190 0.25 12.29 7.32
C ALA A 190 -0.88 11.25 7.50
N LEU A 191 -2.14 11.66 7.29
CA LEU A 191 -3.30 10.76 7.33
C LEU A 191 -3.35 9.82 6.12
N LEU A 192 -3.09 10.34 4.93
CA LEU A 192 -3.22 9.60 3.67
C LEU A 192 -1.95 8.81 3.32
N GLY A 193 -0.77 9.27 3.76
CA GLY A 193 0.51 8.64 3.44
C GLY A 193 0.73 8.54 1.92
N SER A 194 1.17 7.39 1.45
CA SER A 194 1.41 7.12 0.01
C SER A 194 0.16 7.17 -0.87
N ASN A 195 -1.04 7.29 -0.28
CA ASN A 195 -2.28 7.45 -1.03
C ASN A 195 -2.50 8.92 -1.47
N MET A 196 -1.78 9.86 -0.87
CA MET A 196 -1.77 11.24 -1.33
C MET A 196 -0.88 11.35 -2.56
N LYS A 197 -1.40 11.94 -3.64
CA LYS A 197 -0.60 12.32 -4.81
C LYS A 197 -0.33 13.81 -4.71
N ASP A 198 0.94 14.17 -4.76
CA ASP A 198 1.34 15.55 -5.00
C ASP A 198 0.94 15.92 -6.43
N GLY A 199 0.17 16.98 -6.57
CA GLY A 199 -0.29 17.51 -7.86
C GLY A 199 0.80 18.29 -8.59
#